data_956bc33be059f17445dad709795692ab
#
_entry.id   956bc33be059f17445dad709795692ab
#
_cell.length_a   1.000
_cell.length_b   1.000
_cell.length_c   1.000
_cell.angle_alpha   90.00
_cell.angle_beta   90.00
_cell.angle_gamma   90.00
#
_symmetry.space_group_name_H-M   'P 1'
#
loop_
_entity.id
_entity.type
_entity.pdbx_description
1 polymer ?
#
loop_
_entity_poly.entity_id
_entity_poly.type
_entity_poly.pdbx_seq_one_letter_code
_entity_poly.pdbx_strand_id
1 'polypeptide(L)'
;MIISDEMAQKIVDTTMCLVHRNVNIMNREGIIIATGHPHRYKTFHKGAKDVIETGSVIEIYPDELPLYPGALQGVNLPIVFDGQTVGVVGVFGSPDEVRSTGRLVKTITELILERELLQKEMHSKYLLREQFIDIVIANASGLVPPKINRIAKTLGLKMQIPRAVALIDATSLISKYIAEYGSSELVLERAADLSIQKITELGLINEQDIAVMLDEKFIILKCFPHRLDNKKMHQWAENLIAAIASNDNVFLACGIGAITGSIHAYHSSYEQAKYCLSQCQSQSVVQTIYDRDIIVRYALQEAAASPAGLSLKNIAASLSGTNFENTDMQTTLLSLLENNLNINATADQLHIHRNTLLYRLTCLKNETALDPSRCIDDAILCKLLLIQQQTKQPEIF
;
A
#
# COMPACT_ATOMS: atom_id res chain seq x y z
N MET A 1 -17.93 -23.87 -9.43
CA MET A 1 -17.82 -23.31 -8.05
C MET A 1 -18.61 -24.18 -7.10
N ILE A 2 -18.10 -24.41 -5.89
CA ILE A 2 -18.77 -25.19 -4.83
C ILE A 2 -19.15 -24.21 -3.72
N ILE A 3 -20.43 -24.16 -3.35
CA ILE A 3 -20.89 -23.41 -2.18
C ILE A 3 -20.43 -24.17 -0.95
N SER A 4 -19.63 -23.53 -0.06
CA SER A 4 -19.23 -24.18 1.20
C SER A 4 -20.40 -24.27 2.17
N ASP A 5 -20.38 -25.30 3.03
CA ASP A 5 -21.43 -25.50 4.04
C ASP A 5 -21.57 -24.27 4.96
N GLU A 6 -20.45 -23.66 5.35
CA GLU A 6 -20.44 -22.46 6.21
C GLU A 6 -21.11 -21.25 5.53
N MET A 7 -20.76 -20.98 4.26
CA MET A 7 -21.40 -19.92 3.50
C MET A 7 -22.88 -20.18 3.30
N ALA A 8 -23.26 -21.42 2.94
CA ALA A 8 -24.65 -21.83 2.78
C ALA A 8 -25.45 -21.61 4.07
N GLN A 9 -24.89 -21.97 5.24
CA GLN A 9 -25.57 -21.80 6.53
C GLN A 9 -25.76 -20.31 6.86
N LYS A 10 -24.76 -19.46 6.63
CA LYS A 10 -24.87 -18.00 6.82
C LYS A 10 -26.00 -17.40 5.94
N ILE A 11 -26.14 -17.88 4.71
CA ILE A 11 -27.23 -17.46 3.81
C ILE A 11 -28.57 -17.91 4.35
N VAL A 12 -28.70 -19.19 4.77
CA VAL A 12 -29.92 -19.73 5.36
C VAL A 12 -30.35 -18.91 6.59
N ASP A 13 -29.43 -18.69 7.53
CA ASP A 13 -29.71 -17.94 8.76
C ASP A 13 -30.20 -16.51 8.45
N THR A 14 -29.52 -15.83 7.52
CA THR A 14 -29.89 -14.48 7.10
C THR A 14 -31.27 -14.44 6.44
N THR A 15 -31.53 -15.37 5.52
CA THR A 15 -32.78 -15.38 4.76
C THR A 15 -33.96 -15.83 5.61
N MET A 16 -33.79 -16.78 6.52
CA MET A 16 -34.84 -17.24 7.44
C MET A 16 -35.32 -16.13 8.39
N CYS A 17 -34.40 -15.27 8.87
CA CYS A 17 -34.76 -14.09 9.67
C CYS A 17 -35.70 -13.13 8.92
N LEU A 18 -35.57 -13.05 7.60
CA LEU A 18 -36.37 -12.16 6.75
C LEU A 18 -37.73 -12.77 6.35
N VAL A 19 -37.73 -14.07 6.01
CA VAL A 19 -38.93 -14.69 5.40
C VAL A 19 -39.77 -15.50 6.40
N HIS A 20 -39.28 -15.73 7.62
CA HIS A 20 -39.95 -16.50 8.68
C HIS A 20 -40.44 -17.90 8.22
N ARG A 21 -39.72 -18.51 7.30
CA ARG A 21 -39.98 -19.87 6.74
C ARG A 21 -38.64 -20.63 6.75
N ASN A 22 -38.73 -21.97 6.84
CA ASN A 22 -37.54 -22.79 6.74
C ASN A 22 -36.99 -22.73 5.30
N VAL A 23 -35.70 -22.43 5.20
CA VAL A 23 -34.94 -22.39 3.95
C VAL A 23 -33.87 -23.48 4.00
N ASN A 24 -33.69 -24.18 2.88
CA ASN A 24 -32.58 -25.14 2.71
C ASN A 24 -31.76 -24.74 1.50
N ILE A 25 -30.45 -24.98 1.58
CA ILE A 25 -29.55 -24.92 0.42
C ILE A 25 -29.01 -26.32 0.17
N MET A 26 -29.07 -26.75 -1.07
CA MET A 26 -28.58 -28.03 -1.53
C MET A 26 -27.49 -27.87 -2.58
N ASN A 27 -26.53 -28.78 -2.55
CA ASN A 27 -25.42 -28.83 -3.49
C ASN A 27 -25.82 -29.48 -4.84
N ARG A 28 -24.86 -29.58 -5.76
CA ARG A 28 -25.12 -30.19 -7.11
C ARG A 28 -25.51 -31.67 -7.09
N GLU A 29 -25.23 -32.36 -6.00
CA GLU A 29 -25.60 -33.75 -5.77
C GLU A 29 -27.02 -33.89 -5.20
N GLY A 30 -27.67 -32.77 -4.84
CA GLY A 30 -28.99 -32.77 -4.20
C GLY A 30 -28.91 -33.04 -2.69
N ILE A 31 -27.74 -32.86 -2.07
CA ILE A 31 -27.53 -32.99 -0.63
C ILE A 31 -27.77 -31.65 0.05
N ILE A 32 -28.54 -31.65 1.13
CA ILE A 32 -28.77 -30.44 1.95
C ILE A 32 -27.47 -30.07 2.69
N ILE A 33 -26.88 -28.93 2.36
CA ILE A 33 -25.65 -28.42 2.95
C ILE A 33 -25.90 -27.31 3.97
N ALA A 34 -27.11 -26.72 4.00
CA ALA A 34 -27.55 -25.78 5.01
C ALA A 34 -29.06 -25.82 5.19
N THR A 35 -29.54 -25.62 6.40
CA THR A 35 -30.96 -25.73 6.75
C THR A 35 -31.25 -25.14 8.11
N GLY A 36 -32.50 -24.63 8.31
CA GLY A 36 -33.00 -24.29 9.65
C GLY A 36 -33.42 -25.51 10.48
N HIS A 37 -33.47 -26.70 9.90
CA HIS A 37 -33.81 -27.96 10.60
C HIS A 37 -32.59 -28.88 10.68
N PRO A 38 -31.84 -28.90 11.81
CA PRO A 38 -30.58 -29.63 11.94
C PRO A 38 -30.64 -31.12 11.53
N HIS A 39 -31.75 -31.80 11.78
CA HIS A 39 -31.93 -33.19 11.43
C HIS A 39 -31.97 -33.48 9.92
N ARG A 40 -32.12 -32.43 9.09
CA ARG A 40 -32.11 -32.55 7.63
C ARG A 40 -30.72 -32.32 7.02
N TYR A 41 -29.78 -31.82 7.78
CA TYR A 41 -28.44 -31.58 7.29
C TYR A 41 -27.78 -32.88 6.81
N LYS A 42 -27.11 -32.80 5.65
CA LYS A 42 -26.51 -33.96 4.93
C LYS A 42 -27.50 -35.03 4.43
N THR A 43 -28.79 -34.74 4.41
CA THR A 43 -29.75 -35.65 3.80
C THR A 43 -29.97 -35.34 2.31
N PHE A 44 -30.34 -36.39 1.54
CA PHE A 44 -30.64 -36.27 0.10
C PHE A 44 -32.02 -35.68 -0.11
N HIS A 45 -32.14 -34.85 -1.16
CA HIS A 45 -33.41 -34.20 -1.58
C HIS A 45 -33.66 -34.39 -3.07
N LYS A 46 -34.54 -35.31 -3.44
CA LYS A 46 -34.81 -35.66 -4.85
C LYS A 46 -35.20 -34.45 -5.68
N GLY A 47 -36.13 -33.60 -5.20
CA GLY A 47 -36.57 -32.40 -5.95
C GLY A 47 -35.41 -31.44 -6.24
N ALA A 48 -34.40 -31.33 -5.36
CA ALA A 48 -33.20 -30.55 -5.64
C ALA A 48 -32.36 -31.17 -6.76
N LYS A 49 -32.20 -32.49 -6.76
CA LYS A 49 -31.50 -33.20 -7.83
C LYS A 49 -32.14 -32.93 -9.19
N ASP A 50 -33.48 -32.99 -9.25
CA ASP A 50 -34.22 -32.74 -10.49
C ASP A 50 -34.12 -31.28 -10.96
N VAL A 51 -34.08 -30.30 -10.03
CA VAL A 51 -33.77 -28.88 -10.36
C VAL A 51 -32.39 -28.75 -10.99
N ILE A 52 -31.37 -29.44 -10.46
CA ILE A 52 -30.01 -29.40 -11.01
C ILE A 52 -29.99 -29.97 -12.45
N GLU A 53 -30.69 -31.07 -12.67
CA GLU A 53 -30.71 -31.76 -13.97
C GLU A 53 -31.51 -31.00 -15.04
N THR A 54 -32.61 -30.36 -14.64
CA THR A 54 -33.49 -29.64 -15.58
C THR A 54 -33.22 -28.15 -15.71
N GLY A 55 -32.53 -27.56 -14.71
CA GLY A 55 -32.34 -26.10 -14.59
C GLY A 55 -33.65 -25.34 -14.30
N SER A 56 -34.75 -26.06 -14.01
CA SER A 56 -36.10 -25.49 -13.86
C SER A 56 -36.56 -25.52 -12.41
N VAL A 57 -37.48 -24.61 -12.06
CA VAL A 57 -38.11 -24.58 -10.74
C VAL A 57 -38.99 -25.83 -10.57
N ILE A 58 -38.89 -26.48 -9.41
CA ILE A 58 -39.77 -27.62 -9.05
C ILE A 58 -40.56 -27.23 -7.80
N GLU A 59 -41.86 -27.25 -7.95
CA GLU A 59 -42.85 -27.09 -6.89
C GLU A 59 -43.33 -28.47 -6.46
N ILE A 60 -43.36 -28.74 -5.16
CA ILE A 60 -43.76 -30.04 -4.62
C ILE A 60 -44.99 -29.84 -3.75
N TYR A 61 -46.10 -30.37 -4.20
CA TYR A 61 -47.37 -30.38 -3.49
C TYR A 61 -47.48 -31.61 -2.57
N PRO A 62 -48.41 -31.61 -1.57
CA PRO A 62 -48.51 -32.71 -0.61
C PRO A 62 -48.80 -34.08 -1.23
N ASP A 63 -49.57 -34.12 -2.32
CA ASP A 63 -49.93 -35.34 -3.06
C ASP A 63 -48.74 -35.88 -3.91
N GLU A 64 -47.77 -35.07 -4.22
CA GLU A 64 -46.59 -35.43 -5.01
C GLU A 64 -45.42 -35.95 -4.15
N LEU A 65 -45.50 -35.82 -2.82
CA LEU A 65 -44.40 -36.23 -1.90
C LEU A 65 -43.86 -37.64 -2.13
N PRO A 66 -44.68 -38.64 -2.50
CA PRO A 66 -44.16 -40.00 -2.79
C PRO A 66 -43.18 -40.05 -3.95
N LEU A 67 -43.26 -39.07 -4.89
CA LEU A 67 -42.35 -38.94 -6.06
C LEU A 67 -41.01 -38.31 -5.71
N TYR A 68 -40.95 -37.62 -4.57
CA TYR A 68 -39.78 -36.85 -4.17
C TYR A 68 -39.21 -37.29 -2.82
N PRO A 69 -38.53 -38.44 -2.75
CA PRO A 69 -37.92 -38.92 -1.50
C PRO A 69 -37.00 -37.87 -0.85
N GLY A 70 -37.15 -37.71 0.48
CA GLY A 70 -36.39 -36.72 1.27
C GLY A 70 -36.86 -35.27 1.14
N ALA A 71 -37.86 -35.00 0.28
CA ALA A 71 -38.44 -33.65 0.17
C ALA A 71 -39.59 -33.43 1.15
N LEU A 72 -39.87 -32.16 1.40
CA LEU A 72 -41.13 -31.67 2.00
C LEU A 72 -41.82 -30.78 0.98
N GLN A 73 -43.11 -30.49 1.19
CA GLN A 73 -43.83 -29.54 0.35
C GLN A 73 -43.12 -28.20 0.29
N GLY A 74 -43.04 -27.57 -0.87
CA GLY A 74 -42.34 -26.31 -1.04
C GLY A 74 -41.94 -26.02 -2.48
N VAL A 75 -41.18 -24.97 -2.63
CA VAL A 75 -40.61 -24.53 -3.91
C VAL A 75 -39.13 -24.70 -3.92
N ASN A 76 -38.54 -25.34 -4.92
CA ASN A 76 -37.13 -25.56 -5.13
C ASN A 76 -36.67 -24.79 -6.37
N LEU A 77 -35.73 -23.87 -6.24
CA LEU A 77 -35.27 -22.97 -7.29
C LEU A 77 -33.77 -23.16 -7.53
N PRO A 78 -33.32 -23.14 -8.80
CA PRO A 78 -31.90 -23.21 -9.10
C PRO A 78 -31.21 -21.92 -8.66
N ILE A 79 -30.08 -22.06 -7.97
CA ILE A 79 -29.13 -20.96 -7.70
C ILE A 79 -28.20 -20.91 -8.90
N VAL A 80 -28.27 -19.81 -9.66
CA VAL A 80 -27.49 -19.63 -10.88
C VAL A 80 -26.36 -18.67 -10.64
N PHE A 81 -25.14 -19.05 -11.03
CA PHE A 81 -23.98 -18.21 -11.02
C PHE A 81 -23.20 -18.39 -12.33
N ASP A 82 -22.86 -17.27 -12.99
CA ASP A 82 -22.19 -17.27 -14.30
C ASP A 82 -22.86 -18.23 -15.33
N GLY A 83 -24.18 -18.18 -15.38
CA GLY A 83 -24.98 -19.00 -16.29
C GLY A 83 -25.06 -20.49 -15.96
N GLN A 84 -24.46 -20.93 -14.83
CA GLN A 84 -24.49 -22.33 -14.40
C GLN A 84 -25.27 -22.51 -13.09
N THR A 85 -26.05 -23.57 -12.98
CA THR A 85 -26.66 -23.95 -11.70
C THR A 85 -25.62 -24.50 -10.76
N VAL A 86 -25.37 -23.77 -9.65
CA VAL A 86 -24.34 -24.10 -8.64
C VAL A 86 -24.91 -24.78 -7.40
N GLY A 87 -26.23 -24.75 -7.23
CA GLY A 87 -26.96 -25.35 -6.13
C GLY A 87 -28.45 -25.11 -6.27
N VAL A 88 -29.18 -25.43 -5.23
CA VAL A 88 -30.65 -25.24 -5.19
C VAL A 88 -31.01 -24.61 -3.85
N VAL A 89 -31.92 -23.64 -3.86
CA VAL A 89 -32.60 -23.14 -2.67
C VAL A 89 -34.00 -23.68 -2.60
N GLY A 90 -34.35 -24.27 -1.45
CA GLY A 90 -35.71 -24.76 -1.17
C GLY A 90 -36.35 -23.93 -0.06
N VAL A 91 -37.64 -23.56 -0.26
CA VAL A 91 -38.44 -22.87 0.76
C VAL A 91 -39.64 -23.74 1.11
N PHE A 92 -39.75 -24.02 2.40
CA PHE A 92 -40.83 -24.87 2.93
C PHE A 92 -42.15 -24.10 3.04
N GLY A 93 -43.25 -24.75 2.58
CA GLY A 93 -44.60 -24.22 2.69
C GLY A 93 -45.46 -24.66 1.48
N SER A 94 -46.75 -24.30 1.45
CA SER A 94 -47.58 -24.52 0.25
C SER A 94 -46.95 -23.75 -0.93
N PRO A 95 -46.73 -24.40 -2.09
CA PRO A 95 -46.13 -23.72 -3.25
C PRO A 95 -46.84 -22.44 -3.64
N ASP A 96 -48.14 -22.37 -3.55
CA ASP A 96 -48.93 -21.19 -3.88
C ASP A 96 -48.65 -20.00 -2.95
N GLU A 97 -48.34 -20.27 -1.68
CA GLU A 97 -47.99 -19.25 -0.67
C GLU A 97 -46.54 -18.83 -0.77
N VAL A 98 -45.61 -19.78 -1.01
CA VAL A 98 -44.17 -19.51 -0.90
C VAL A 98 -43.45 -19.26 -2.23
N ARG A 99 -44.18 -19.32 -3.37
CA ARG A 99 -43.56 -19.09 -4.70
C ARG A 99 -42.87 -17.75 -4.85
N SER A 100 -43.50 -16.67 -4.41
CA SER A 100 -42.91 -15.32 -4.42
C SER A 100 -41.75 -15.21 -3.44
N THR A 101 -41.91 -15.76 -2.25
CA THR A 101 -40.87 -15.83 -1.20
C THR A 101 -39.65 -16.61 -1.69
N GLY A 102 -39.88 -17.76 -2.38
CA GLY A 102 -38.80 -18.55 -2.97
C GLY A 102 -37.99 -17.80 -4.01
N ARG A 103 -38.65 -17.02 -4.88
CA ARG A 103 -37.93 -16.15 -5.84
C ARG A 103 -37.10 -15.08 -5.14
N LEU A 104 -37.62 -14.44 -4.07
CA LEU A 104 -36.91 -13.46 -3.30
C LEU A 104 -35.68 -14.10 -2.63
N VAL A 105 -35.85 -15.25 -1.97
CA VAL A 105 -34.74 -15.96 -1.29
C VAL A 105 -33.68 -16.37 -2.31
N LYS A 106 -34.08 -16.86 -3.50
CA LYS A 106 -33.15 -17.14 -4.60
C LYS A 106 -32.29 -15.89 -4.93
N THR A 107 -32.95 -14.76 -5.20
CA THR A 107 -32.25 -13.51 -5.58
C THR A 107 -31.30 -13.07 -4.49
N ILE A 108 -31.72 -13.08 -3.21
CA ILE A 108 -30.86 -12.73 -2.08
C ILE A 108 -29.67 -13.70 -2.00
N THR A 109 -29.89 -14.99 -2.20
CA THR A 109 -28.83 -16.01 -2.19
C THR A 109 -27.79 -15.73 -3.30
N GLU A 110 -28.24 -15.46 -4.51
CA GLU A 110 -27.37 -15.15 -5.64
C GLU A 110 -26.56 -13.88 -5.42
N LEU A 111 -27.19 -12.80 -4.88
CA LEU A 111 -26.48 -11.55 -4.53
C LEU A 111 -25.44 -11.74 -3.43
N ILE A 112 -25.74 -12.53 -2.38
CA ILE A 112 -24.77 -12.82 -1.32
C ILE A 112 -23.60 -13.62 -1.90
N LEU A 113 -23.85 -14.61 -2.75
CA LEU A 113 -22.80 -15.40 -3.39
C LEU A 113 -21.90 -14.53 -4.28
N GLU A 114 -22.49 -13.67 -5.09
CA GLU A 114 -21.74 -12.74 -5.95
C GLU A 114 -20.84 -11.82 -5.12
N ARG A 115 -21.39 -11.23 -4.07
CA ARG A 115 -20.63 -10.37 -3.14
C ARG A 115 -19.44 -11.09 -2.50
N GLU A 116 -19.66 -12.29 -1.95
CA GLU A 116 -18.62 -13.07 -1.28
C GLU A 116 -17.48 -13.46 -2.24
N LEU A 117 -17.82 -13.74 -3.50
CA LEU A 117 -16.83 -14.05 -4.54
C LEU A 117 -15.99 -12.83 -4.91
N LEU A 118 -16.66 -11.69 -5.13
CA LEU A 118 -15.97 -10.44 -5.41
C LEU A 118 -15.02 -10.08 -4.26
N GLN A 119 -15.46 -10.24 -3.00
CA GLN A 119 -14.60 -10.00 -1.85
C GLN A 119 -13.38 -10.93 -1.82
N LYS A 120 -13.56 -12.24 -2.07
CA LYS A 120 -12.44 -13.20 -2.14
C LYS A 120 -11.47 -12.89 -3.28
N GLU A 121 -11.97 -12.48 -4.43
CA GLU A 121 -11.13 -12.08 -5.56
C GLU A 121 -10.33 -10.81 -5.24
N MET A 122 -10.97 -9.81 -4.63
CA MET A 122 -10.31 -8.58 -4.20
C MET A 122 -9.21 -8.86 -3.17
N HIS A 123 -9.51 -9.64 -2.15
CA HIS A 123 -8.53 -10.02 -1.13
C HIS A 123 -7.34 -10.81 -1.72
N SER A 124 -7.61 -11.76 -2.63
CA SER A 124 -6.54 -12.49 -3.32
C SER A 124 -5.65 -11.57 -4.16
N LYS A 125 -6.24 -10.59 -4.87
CA LYS A 125 -5.47 -9.58 -5.63
C LYS A 125 -4.66 -8.68 -4.70
N TYR A 126 -5.20 -8.32 -3.53
CA TYR A 126 -4.49 -7.53 -2.53
C TYR A 126 -3.24 -8.26 -2.04
N LEU A 127 -3.37 -9.52 -1.61
CA LEU A 127 -2.24 -10.36 -1.18
C LEU A 127 -1.16 -10.51 -2.28
N LEU A 128 -1.58 -10.61 -3.54
CA LEU A 128 -0.61 -10.65 -4.65
C LEU A 128 0.12 -9.31 -4.84
N ARG A 129 -0.55 -8.18 -4.60
CA ARG A 129 0.09 -6.85 -4.64
C ARG A 129 1.09 -6.69 -3.49
N GLU A 130 0.74 -7.12 -2.28
CA GLU A 130 1.67 -7.15 -1.15
C GLU A 130 2.90 -7.99 -1.46
N GLN A 131 2.72 -9.24 -1.90
CA GLN A 131 3.85 -10.10 -2.28
C GLN A 131 4.72 -9.47 -3.37
N PHE A 132 4.12 -8.76 -4.33
CA PHE A 132 4.88 -8.06 -5.36
C PHE A 132 5.75 -6.97 -4.75
N ILE A 133 5.16 -6.12 -3.92
CA ILE A 133 5.86 -5.03 -3.22
C ILE A 133 7.00 -5.59 -2.36
N ASP A 134 6.73 -6.58 -1.49
CA ASP A 134 7.73 -7.20 -0.63
C ASP A 134 8.96 -7.68 -1.43
N ILE A 135 8.71 -8.37 -2.55
CA ILE A 135 9.80 -8.86 -3.38
C ILE A 135 10.61 -7.72 -3.99
N VAL A 136 9.98 -6.65 -4.46
CA VAL A 136 10.70 -5.56 -5.15
C VAL A 136 11.41 -4.63 -4.18
N ILE A 137 10.87 -4.39 -2.98
CA ILE A 137 11.52 -3.54 -1.97
C ILE A 137 12.64 -4.26 -1.21
N ALA A 138 12.51 -5.57 -0.96
CA ALA A 138 13.53 -6.37 -0.29
C ALA A 138 14.74 -6.69 -1.19
N ASN A 139 14.65 -6.46 -2.49
CA ASN A 139 15.62 -6.94 -3.48
C ASN A 139 16.81 -5.98 -3.67
N ALA A 140 17.60 -5.78 -2.63
CA ALA A 140 18.83 -4.98 -2.70
C ALA A 140 19.87 -5.52 -3.71
N SER A 141 19.87 -6.83 -3.99
CA SER A 141 20.81 -7.47 -4.91
C SER A 141 20.46 -7.29 -6.40
N GLY A 142 19.27 -6.78 -6.72
CA GLY A 142 18.75 -6.68 -8.08
C GLY A 142 18.41 -8.03 -8.74
N LEU A 143 18.50 -9.15 -8.01
CA LEU A 143 18.14 -10.49 -8.51
C LEU A 143 16.63 -10.70 -8.37
N VAL A 144 15.89 -10.52 -9.44
CA VAL A 144 14.43 -10.67 -9.46
C VAL A 144 14.04 -12.14 -9.56
N PRO A 145 13.34 -12.72 -8.56
CA PRO A 145 12.88 -14.09 -8.63
C PRO A 145 11.90 -14.31 -9.80
N PRO A 146 11.94 -15.48 -10.51
CA PRO A 146 10.98 -15.76 -11.60
C PRO A 146 9.50 -15.65 -11.20
N LYS A 147 9.21 -15.83 -9.90
CA LYS A 147 7.85 -15.70 -9.31
C LYS A 147 7.23 -14.33 -9.60
N ILE A 148 8.03 -13.27 -9.65
CA ILE A 148 7.51 -11.90 -9.79
C ILE A 148 6.85 -11.66 -11.15
N ASN A 149 7.40 -12.25 -12.24
CA ASN A 149 6.79 -12.15 -13.56
C ASN A 149 5.41 -12.81 -13.61
N ARG A 150 5.23 -13.90 -12.85
CA ARG A 150 3.95 -14.60 -12.73
C ARG A 150 2.95 -13.73 -11.98
N ILE A 151 3.36 -13.14 -10.87
CA ILE A 151 2.50 -12.22 -10.08
C ILE A 151 2.11 -11.02 -10.95
N ALA A 152 3.06 -10.37 -11.62
CA ALA A 152 2.80 -9.25 -12.51
C ALA A 152 1.78 -9.60 -13.62
N LYS A 153 1.93 -10.78 -14.23
CA LYS A 153 0.99 -11.27 -15.26
C LYS A 153 -0.41 -11.49 -14.67
N THR A 154 -0.52 -12.09 -13.49
CA THR A 154 -1.81 -12.31 -12.80
C THR A 154 -2.48 -11.00 -12.44
N LEU A 155 -1.71 -9.99 -12.03
CA LEU A 155 -2.21 -8.64 -11.74
C LEU A 155 -2.48 -7.79 -12.99
N GLY A 156 -2.15 -8.27 -14.19
CA GLY A 156 -2.30 -7.53 -15.45
C GLY A 156 -1.33 -6.35 -15.62
N LEU A 157 -0.21 -6.36 -14.91
CA LEU A 157 0.75 -5.26 -14.92
C LEU A 157 1.61 -5.27 -16.17
N LYS A 158 1.72 -4.13 -16.84
CA LYS A 158 2.65 -3.89 -17.94
C LYS A 158 3.98 -3.42 -17.34
N MET A 159 4.96 -4.32 -17.28
CA MET A 159 6.25 -4.07 -16.62
C MET A 159 7.12 -3.02 -17.33
N GLN A 160 6.83 -2.71 -18.59
CA GLN A 160 7.54 -1.70 -19.36
C GLN A 160 7.15 -0.25 -19.03
N ILE A 161 6.02 -0.06 -18.32
CA ILE A 161 5.58 1.27 -17.92
C ILE A 161 6.46 1.76 -16.77
N PRO A 162 7.10 2.94 -16.91
CA PRO A 162 7.92 3.49 -15.84
C PRO A 162 7.09 3.84 -14.61
N ARG A 163 7.62 3.52 -13.44
CA ARG A 163 7.01 3.79 -12.13
C ARG A 163 8.01 4.40 -11.18
N ALA A 164 7.52 5.20 -10.25
CA ALA A 164 8.27 5.59 -9.06
C ALA A 164 7.62 4.96 -7.82
N VAL A 165 8.42 4.70 -6.80
CA VAL A 165 7.92 4.36 -5.48
C VAL A 165 7.57 5.65 -4.75
N ALA A 166 6.35 5.72 -4.21
CA ALA A 166 5.94 6.73 -3.27
C ALA A 166 5.64 6.07 -1.92
N LEU A 167 6.15 6.66 -0.85
CA LEU A 167 5.91 6.25 0.52
C LEU A 167 5.14 7.35 1.24
N ILE A 168 4.05 6.96 1.92
CA ILE A 168 3.29 7.88 2.78
C ILE A 168 3.32 7.35 4.19
N ASP A 169 3.74 8.18 5.13
CA ASP A 169 3.65 7.88 6.56
C ASP A 169 2.20 8.05 7.01
N ALA A 170 1.58 6.94 7.42
CA ALA A 170 0.19 6.88 7.88
C ALA A 170 0.08 6.70 9.40
N THR A 171 1.18 6.80 10.15
CA THR A 171 1.22 6.55 11.61
C THR A 171 0.18 7.38 12.37
N SER A 172 0.03 8.67 12.03
CA SER A 172 -0.97 9.54 12.69
C SER A 172 -2.41 9.17 12.31
N LEU A 173 -2.65 8.72 11.08
CA LEU A 173 -3.95 8.22 10.63
C LEU A 173 -4.32 6.94 11.39
N ILE A 174 -3.41 5.99 11.46
CA ILE A 174 -3.61 4.71 12.15
C ILE A 174 -3.81 4.91 13.64
N SER A 175 -2.99 5.76 14.28
CA SER A 175 -3.15 6.09 15.70
C SER A 175 -4.55 6.65 16.01
N LYS A 176 -5.10 7.47 15.11
CA LYS A 176 -6.47 7.98 15.23
C LYS A 176 -7.50 6.86 15.11
N TYR A 177 -7.39 5.98 14.11
CA TYR A 177 -8.30 4.84 13.95
C TYR A 177 -8.25 3.90 15.16
N ILE A 178 -7.07 3.63 15.71
CA ILE A 178 -6.90 2.83 16.93
C ILE A 178 -7.60 3.50 18.12
N ALA A 179 -7.46 4.80 18.27
CA ALA A 179 -8.11 5.54 19.35
C ALA A 179 -9.64 5.53 19.25
N GLU A 180 -10.19 5.55 18.02
CA GLU A 180 -11.63 5.61 17.77
C GLU A 180 -12.30 4.22 17.75
N TYR A 181 -11.65 3.21 17.19
CA TYR A 181 -12.25 1.88 16.95
C TYR A 181 -11.52 0.71 17.62
N GLY A 182 -10.41 0.97 18.33
CA GLY A 182 -9.58 -0.05 18.97
C GLY A 182 -8.46 -0.59 18.07
N SER A 183 -7.54 -1.38 18.65
CA SER A 183 -6.30 -1.84 18.02
C SER A 183 -6.42 -3.21 17.34
N SER A 184 -7.58 -3.60 16.82
CA SER A 184 -7.70 -4.89 16.12
C SER A 184 -7.09 -4.82 14.71
N GLU A 185 -6.47 -5.90 14.26
CA GLU A 185 -5.92 -6.03 12.91
C GLU A 185 -6.97 -5.73 11.83
N LEU A 186 -8.21 -6.16 12.05
CA LEU A 186 -9.36 -5.87 11.18
C LEU A 186 -9.66 -4.37 11.02
N VAL A 187 -9.40 -3.56 12.05
CA VAL A 187 -9.59 -2.10 11.98
C VAL A 187 -8.52 -1.48 11.08
N LEU A 188 -7.29 -1.93 11.22
CA LEU A 188 -6.17 -1.45 10.40
C LEU A 188 -6.33 -1.83 8.93
N GLU A 189 -6.69 -3.08 8.63
CA GLU A 189 -7.01 -3.54 7.28
C GLU A 189 -8.14 -2.71 6.67
N ARG A 190 -9.21 -2.47 7.43
CA ARG A 190 -10.34 -1.67 6.94
C ARG A 190 -9.97 -0.21 6.67
N ALA A 191 -9.12 0.39 7.51
CA ALA A 191 -8.61 1.75 7.29
C ALA A 191 -7.78 1.84 6.00
N ALA A 192 -6.93 0.84 5.76
CA ALA A 192 -6.15 0.72 4.53
C ALA A 192 -7.04 0.58 3.30
N ASP A 193 -8.00 -0.35 3.34
CA ASP A 193 -8.92 -0.61 2.23
C ASP A 193 -9.75 0.63 1.87
N LEU A 194 -10.32 1.31 2.86
CA LEU A 194 -11.10 2.53 2.65
C LEU A 194 -10.24 3.64 2.03
N SER A 195 -9.00 3.79 2.49
CA SER A 195 -8.06 4.78 1.94
C SER A 195 -7.70 4.45 0.49
N ILE A 196 -7.36 3.19 0.18
CA ILE A 196 -7.02 2.74 -1.17
C ILE A 196 -8.23 2.85 -2.11
N GLN A 197 -9.42 2.46 -1.64
CA GLN A 197 -10.65 2.63 -2.41
C GLN A 197 -10.87 4.09 -2.78
N LYS A 198 -10.78 5.00 -1.82
CA LYS A 198 -11.00 6.43 -2.01
C LYS A 198 -10.05 7.04 -3.04
N ILE A 199 -8.75 6.76 -2.94
CA ILE A 199 -7.76 7.27 -3.89
C ILE A 199 -7.93 6.66 -5.28
N THR A 200 -8.50 5.46 -5.37
CA THR A 200 -8.86 4.82 -6.64
C THR A 200 -10.08 5.49 -7.28
N GLU A 201 -11.14 5.72 -6.51
CA GLU A 201 -12.37 6.41 -6.97
C GLU A 201 -12.09 7.83 -7.45
N LEU A 202 -11.15 8.53 -6.81
CA LEU A 202 -10.69 9.85 -7.23
C LEU A 202 -9.73 9.83 -8.44
N GLY A 203 -9.41 8.65 -8.97
CA GLY A 203 -8.51 8.48 -10.13
C GLY A 203 -7.04 8.84 -9.84
N LEU A 204 -6.64 8.92 -8.55
CA LEU A 204 -5.26 9.19 -8.17
C LEU A 204 -4.35 7.98 -8.39
N ILE A 205 -4.91 6.78 -8.34
CA ILE A 205 -4.27 5.53 -8.77
C ILE A 205 -5.12 4.84 -9.84
N ASN A 206 -4.50 4.09 -10.73
CA ASN A 206 -5.14 3.37 -11.82
C ASN A 206 -4.76 1.87 -11.79
N GLU A 207 -5.28 1.07 -12.71
CA GLU A 207 -5.07 -0.38 -12.80
C GLU A 207 -3.60 -0.80 -12.96
N GLN A 208 -2.75 0.09 -13.49
CA GLN A 208 -1.32 -0.18 -13.66
C GLN A 208 -0.48 0.27 -12.45
N ASP A 209 -1.08 0.95 -11.48
CA ASP A 209 -0.46 1.32 -10.23
C ASP A 209 -0.66 0.20 -9.19
N ILE A 210 0.25 0.08 -8.23
CA ILE A 210 0.12 -0.83 -7.11
C ILE A 210 0.12 0.00 -5.84
N ALA A 211 -0.89 -0.17 -5.00
CA ALA A 211 -0.97 0.46 -3.68
C ALA A 211 -1.22 -0.61 -2.64
N VAL A 212 -0.43 -0.61 -1.58
CA VAL A 212 -0.57 -1.46 -0.38
C VAL A 212 -0.25 -0.66 0.86
N MET A 213 -0.68 -1.14 2.01
CA MET A 213 -0.26 -0.62 3.30
C MET A 213 0.57 -1.69 4.02
N LEU A 214 1.81 -1.35 4.36
CA LEU A 214 2.73 -2.19 5.13
C LEU A 214 3.38 -1.34 6.22
N ASP A 215 3.48 -1.88 7.44
CA ASP A 215 4.14 -1.21 8.58
C ASP A 215 3.73 0.26 8.74
N GLU A 216 2.43 0.53 8.78
CA GLU A 216 1.85 1.88 8.93
C GLU A 216 2.24 2.87 7.82
N LYS A 217 2.66 2.36 6.66
CA LYS A 217 3.00 3.18 5.48
C LYS A 217 2.23 2.72 4.26
N PHE A 218 1.68 3.66 3.50
CA PHE A 218 1.24 3.35 2.15
C PHE A 218 2.46 3.31 1.23
N ILE A 219 2.60 2.21 0.51
CA ILE A 219 3.62 2.01 -0.51
C ILE A 219 2.91 1.98 -1.86
N ILE A 220 3.23 2.93 -2.72
CA ILE A 220 2.57 3.06 -4.02
C ILE A 220 3.62 3.02 -5.13
N LEU A 221 3.50 2.04 -6.02
CA LEU A 221 4.20 2.05 -7.30
C LEU A 221 3.35 2.81 -8.30
N LYS A 222 3.65 4.09 -8.48
CA LYS A 222 2.90 5.00 -9.35
C LYS A 222 3.48 5.06 -10.74
N CYS A 223 2.66 4.84 -11.77
CA CYS A 223 3.01 5.07 -13.15
C CYS A 223 3.13 6.58 -13.43
N PHE A 224 4.28 7.00 -13.89
CA PHE A 224 4.50 8.36 -14.38
C PHE A 224 4.86 8.34 -15.87
N PRO A 225 4.50 9.38 -16.65
CA PRO A 225 4.90 9.46 -18.04
C PRO A 225 6.43 9.51 -18.16
N HIS A 226 6.96 9.07 -19.31
CA HIS A 226 8.42 9.02 -19.57
C HIS A 226 9.14 10.36 -19.38
N ARG A 227 8.43 11.48 -19.54
CA ARG A 227 9.02 12.81 -19.33
C ARG A 227 8.86 13.19 -17.86
N LEU A 228 10.00 13.45 -17.22
CA LEU A 228 10.03 13.94 -15.84
C LEU A 228 9.31 15.31 -15.75
N ASP A 229 8.34 15.38 -14.87
CA ASP A 229 7.64 16.60 -14.47
C ASP A 229 7.48 16.61 -12.95
N ASN A 230 8.50 17.14 -12.27
CA ASN A 230 8.55 17.14 -10.80
C ASN A 230 7.37 17.88 -10.17
N LYS A 231 6.88 18.96 -10.81
CA LYS A 231 5.71 19.71 -10.33
C LYS A 231 4.45 18.84 -10.33
N LYS A 232 4.27 18.02 -11.37
CA LYS A 232 3.13 17.09 -11.42
C LYS A 232 3.25 15.97 -10.40
N MET A 233 4.45 15.53 -10.08
CA MET A 233 4.67 14.54 -9.01
C MET A 233 4.28 15.12 -7.65
N HIS A 234 4.71 16.33 -7.33
CA HIS A 234 4.28 17.05 -6.12
C HIS A 234 2.77 17.21 -6.07
N GLN A 235 2.15 17.77 -7.12
CA GLN A 235 0.71 17.97 -7.17
C GLN A 235 -0.09 16.67 -7.00
N TRP A 236 0.37 15.58 -7.62
CA TRP A 236 -0.26 14.27 -7.43
C TRP A 236 -0.16 13.81 -5.97
N ALA A 237 1.00 13.93 -5.34
CA ALA A 237 1.21 13.51 -3.96
C ALA A 237 0.43 14.37 -2.95
N GLU A 238 0.35 15.69 -3.18
CA GLU A 238 -0.47 16.61 -2.39
C GLU A 238 -1.95 16.23 -2.47
N ASN A 239 -2.47 15.97 -3.67
CA ASN A 239 -3.84 15.51 -3.87
C ASN A 239 -4.09 14.15 -3.18
N LEU A 240 -3.10 13.26 -3.22
CA LEU A 240 -3.16 11.95 -2.59
C LEU A 240 -3.25 12.07 -1.06
N ILE A 241 -2.35 12.87 -0.46
CA ILE A 241 -2.38 13.16 0.98
C ILE A 241 -3.71 13.78 1.39
N ALA A 242 -4.18 14.79 0.66
CA ALA A 242 -5.47 15.43 0.93
C ALA A 242 -6.65 14.45 0.84
N ALA A 243 -6.61 13.53 -0.12
CA ALA A 243 -7.63 12.49 -0.25
C ALA A 243 -7.61 11.50 0.93
N ILE A 244 -6.46 11.07 1.38
CA ILE A 244 -6.32 10.13 2.51
C ILE A 244 -6.68 10.84 3.83
N ALA A 245 -6.17 12.06 4.06
CA ALA A 245 -6.38 12.80 5.30
C ALA A 245 -7.85 13.20 5.57
N SER A 246 -8.67 13.39 4.53
CA SER A 246 -10.14 13.55 4.58
C SER A 246 -10.71 14.36 5.74
N ASN A 247 -10.42 15.60 5.95
CA ASN A 247 -10.92 16.41 7.10
C ASN A 247 -10.50 15.90 8.49
N ASP A 248 -9.65 14.90 8.57
CA ASP A 248 -9.34 14.20 9.82
C ASP A 248 -8.28 14.88 10.69
N ASN A 249 -7.77 16.02 10.30
CA ASN A 249 -6.73 16.75 11.03
C ASN A 249 -5.49 15.88 11.35
N VAL A 250 -5.15 14.93 10.45
CA VAL A 250 -3.99 14.05 10.56
C VAL A 250 -2.85 14.59 9.70
N PHE A 251 -1.64 14.51 10.22
CA PHE A 251 -0.43 14.85 9.47
C PHE A 251 0.03 13.64 8.67
N LEU A 252 0.15 13.80 7.36
CA LEU A 252 0.68 12.80 6.44
C LEU A 252 1.84 13.43 5.66
N ALA A 253 2.91 12.67 5.49
CA ALA A 253 4.06 13.05 4.68
C ALA A 253 4.27 12.04 3.56
N CYS A 254 4.80 12.50 2.41
CA CYS A 254 5.06 11.66 1.25
C CYS A 254 6.48 11.87 0.71
N GLY A 255 7.23 10.77 0.59
CA GLY A 255 8.51 10.73 -0.10
C GLY A 255 8.39 9.99 -1.43
N ILE A 256 8.97 10.51 -2.51
CA ILE A 256 8.91 9.90 -3.84
C ILE A 256 10.32 9.67 -4.37
N GLY A 257 10.62 8.41 -4.74
CA GLY A 257 11.87 8.01 -5.37
C GLY A 257 11.92 8.25 -6.88
N ALA A 258 12.99 7.82 -7.50
CA ALA A 258 13.20 7.98 -8.94
C ALA A 258 12.25 7.11 -9.77
N ILE A 259 11.83 7.67 -10.93
CA ILE A 259 11.08 6.94 -11.94
C ILE A 259 12.02 5.91 -12.58
N THR A 260 11.59 4.66 -12.62
CA THR A 260 12.32 3.57 -13.26
C THR A 260 11.41 2.70 -14.10
N GLY A 261 11.90 2.25 -15.27
CA GLY A 261 11.27 1.24 -16.11
C GLY A 261 11.79 -0.18 -15.82
N SER A 262 12.69 -0.32 -14.86
CA SER A 262 13.30 -1.60 -14.51
C SER A 262 12.86 -2.09 -13.14
N ILE A 263 12.38 -3.32 -13.09
CA ILE A 263 12.02 -3.98 -11.82
C ILE A 263 13.23 -4.10 -10.88
N HIS A 264 14.44 -4.20 -11.43
CA HIS A 264 15.68 -4.29 -10.66
C HIS A 264 16.00 -2.98 -9.91
N ALA A 265 15.44 -1.86 -10.33
CA ALA A 265 15.68 -0.55 -9.76
C ALA A 265 14.57 -0.08 -8.80
N TYR A 266 13.51 -0.89 -8.57
CA TYR A 266 12.45 -0.50 -7.64
C TYR A 266 12.95 -0.43 -6.19
N HIS A 267 13.87 -1.31 -5.79
CA HIS A 267 14.51 -1.21 -4.48
C HIS A 267 15.22 0.15 -4.31
N SER A 268 16.00 0.58 -5.29
CA SER A 268 16.66 1.90 -5.23
C SER A 268 15.65 3.04 -5.18
N SER A 269 14.56 2.97 -5.95
CA SER A 269 13.48 3.96 -5.88
C SER A 269 12.79 3.97 -4.51
N TYR A 270 12.64 2.81 -3.86
CA TYR A 270 12.12 2.69 -2.51
C TYR A 270 13.04 3.34 -1.47
N GLU A 271 14.35 3.06 -1.49
CA GLU A 271 15.31 3.68 -0.57
C GLU A 271 15.38 5.20 -0.76
N GLN A 272 15.29 5.68 -2.00
CA GLN A 272 15.18 7.11 -2.28
C GLN A 272 13.88 7.72 -1.75
N ALA A 273 12.74 7.03 -1.90
CA ALA A 273 11.46 7.48 -1.34
C ALA A 273 11.51 7.55 0.18
N LYS A 274 12.13 6.57 0.81
CA LYS A 274 12.35 6.52 2.26
C LYS A 274 13.24 7.68 2.74
N TYR A 275 14.32 7.98 2.00
CA TYR A 275 15.14 9.14 2.26
C TYR A 275 14.33 10.44 2.12
N CYS A 276 13.59 10.62 1.03
CA CYS A 276 12.72 11.78 0.81
C CYS A 276 11.72 11.96 1.96
N LEU A 277 11.08 10.85 2.39
CA LEU A 277 10.13 10.87 3.51
C LEU A 277 10.79 11.34 4.81
N SER A 278 12.04 10.89 5.09
CA SER A 278 12.79 11.34 6.26
C SER A 278 13.18 12.83 6.25
N GLN A 279 13.17 13.48 5.08
CA GLN A 279 13.43 14.90 4.93
C GLN A 279 12.17 15.76 5.00
N CYS A 280 10.98 15.16 5.08
CA CYS A 280 9.72 15.88 5.24
C CYS A 280 9.65 16.50 6.64
N GLN A 281 9.35 17.80 6.70
CA GLN A 281 9.18 18.57 7.93
C GLN A 281 7.77 19.18 7.96
N SER A 282 7.40 19.79 9.08
CA SER A 282 6.06 20.40 9.29
C SER A 282 5.66 21.40 8.18
N GLN A 283 6.60 21.97 7.44
CA GLN A 283 6.38 22.91 6.34
C GLN A 283 6.44 22.27 4.95
N SER A 284 6.92 21.02 4.83
CA SER A 284 7.14 20.34 3.56
C SER A 284 6.65 18.90 3.66
N VAL A 285 5.39 18.70 3.31
CA VAL A 285 4.68 17.41 3.42
C VAL A 285 5.03 16.45 2.28
N VAL A 286 5.57 16.94 1.17
CA VAL A 286 5.96 16.16 -0.01
C VAL A 286 7.40 16.48 -0.39
N GLN A 287 8.21 15.45 -0.54
CA GLN A 287 9.58 15.53 -1.06
C GLN A 287 9.78 14.50 -2.15
N THR A 288 10.47 14.88 -3.21
CA THR A 288 10.85 13.96 -4.29
C THR A 288 12.37 13.91 -4.42
N ILE A 289 12.89 12.79 -4.93
CA ILE A 289 14.33 12.68 -5.22
C ILE A 289 14.81 13.68 -6.27
N TYR A 290 13.88 14.31 -7.02
CA TYR A 290 14.17 15.30 -8.04
C TYR A 290 14.17 16.74 -7.51
N ASP A 291 13.86 16.94 -6.23
CA ASP A 291 14.05 18.23 -5.59
C ASP A 291 15.53 18.53 -5.47
N ARG A 292 15.93 19.72 -5.90
CA ARG A 292 17.35 20.08 -6.10
C ARG A 292 18.20 19.88 -4.85
N ASP A 293 17.70 20.26 -3.70
CA ASP A 293 18.38 20.11 -2.43
C ASP A 293 18.39 18.65 -1.96
N ILE A 294 17.32 17.91 -2.19
CA ILE A 294 17.19 16.50 -1.84
C ILE A 294 18.18 15.66 -2.64
N ILE A 295 18.20 15.78 -3.98
CA ILE A 295 19.10 14.96 -4.83
C ILE A 295 20.57 15.24 -4.49
N VAL A 296 20.94 16.49 -4.23
CA VAL A 296 22.32 16.83 -3.88
C VAL A 296 22.72 16.21 -2.53
N ARG A 297 21.87 16.33 -1.50
CA ARG A 297 22.12 15.72 -0.18
C ARG A 297 22.18 14.20 -0.27
N TYR A 298 21.24 13.57 -0.98
CA TYR A 298 21.20 12.13 -1.18
C TYR A 298 22.48 11.63 -1.88
N ALA A 299 22.89 12.27 -3.00
CA ALA A 299 24.08 11.90 -3.73
C ALA A 299 25.37 12.03 -2.89
N LEU A 300 25.46 13.06 -2.05
CA LEU A 300 26.59 13.24 -1.14
C LEU A 300 26.59 12.17 -0.03
N GLN A 301 25.44 11.79 0.51
CA GLN A 301 25.32 10.73 1.50
C GLN A 301 25.71 9.36 0.90
N GLU A 302 25.25 9.05 -0.30
CA GLU A 302 25.62 7.82 -1.02
C GLU A 302 27.14 7.79 -1.32
N ALA A 303 27.70 8.91 -1.74
CA ALA A 303 29.14 9.03 -1.95
C ALA A 303 29.95 8.76 -0.66
N ALA A 304 29.50 9.30 0.47
CA ALA A 304 30.12 9.08 1.77
C ALA A 304 30.00 7.61 2.25
N ALA A 305 28.92 6.91 1.91
CA ALA A 305 28.70 5.50 2.23
C ALA A 305 29.40 4.53 1.28
N SER A 306 29.82 5.00 0.10
CA SER A 306 30.46 4.20 -0.94
C SER A 306 31.90 3.78 -0.56
N PRO A 307 32.56 2.87 -1.32
CA PRO A 307 33.99 2.58 -1.16
C PRO A 307 34.89 3.83 -1.21
N ALA A 308 34.52 4.87 -1.96
CA ALA A 308 35.21 6.16 -1.94
C ALA A 308 35.11 6.86 -0.56
N GLY A 309 34.08 6.58 0.22
CA GLY A 309 33.93 7.07 1.59
C GLY A 309 35.01 6.57 2.54
N LEU A 310 35.70 5.45 2.24
CA LEU A 310 36.87 5.01 3.01
C LEU A 310 38.03 6.02 2.85
N SER A 311 38.26 6.52 1.64
CA SER A 311 39.26 7.56 1.38
C SER A 311 38.89 8.86 2.11
N LEU A 312 37.61 9.21 2.14
CA LEU A 312 37.12 10.36 2.91
C LEU A 312 37.38 10.20 4.44
N LYS A 313 37.21 8.97 4.96
CA LYS A 313 37.56 8.66 6.37
C LYS A 313 39.03 8.86 6.66
N ASN A 314 39.90 8.46 5.74
CA ASN A 314 41.33 8.65 5.88
C ASN A 314 41.72 10.14 5.83
N ILE A 315 41.09 10.91 4.94
CA ILE A 315 41.26 12.36 4.87
C ILE A 315 40.78 13.01 6.18
N ALA A 316 39.57 12.65 6.66
CA ALA A 316 39.02 13.13 7.92
C ALA A 316 39.98 12.84 9.09
N ALA A 317 40.58 11.64 9.14
CA ALA A 317 41.55 11.27 10.15
C ALA A 317 42.84 12.11 10.05
N SER A 318 43.30 12.49 8.83
CA SER A 318 44.46 13.36 8.64
C SER A 318 44.21 14.82 9.07
N LEU A 319 42.93 15.22 9.17
CA LEU A 319 42.53 16.54 9.66
C LEU A 319 42.32 16.58 11.18
N SER A 320 42.55 15.47 11.86
CA SER A 320 42.42 15.40 13.31
C SER A 320 43.46 16.32 13.99
N GLY A 321 43.01 17.07 15.00
CA GLY A 321 43.83 18.05 15.68
C GLY A 321 43.97 19.39 14.95
N THR A 322 43.37 19.58 13.80
CA THR A 322 43.31 20.88 13.09
C THR A 322 42.02 21.64 13.43
N ASN A 323 41.97 22.92 13.01
CA ASN A 323 40.79 23.75 13.18
C ASN A 323 39.50 23.13 12.50
N PHE A 324 39.65 22.18 11.58
CA PHE A 324 38.51 21.49 10.96
C PHE A 324 37.63 20.73 11.98
N GLU A 325 38.21 20.24 13.07
CA GLU A 325 37.44 19.54 14.13
C GLU A 325 36.73 20.51 15.10
N ASN A 326 37.08 21.81 15.05
CA ASN A 326 36.49 22.80 15.95
C ASN A 326 35.02 23.04 15.56
N THR A 327 34.10 22.94 16.53
CA THR A 327 32.66 23.15 16.34
C THR A 327 32.35 24.51 15.70
N ASP A 328 33.07 25.57 16.09
CA ASP A 328 32.88 26.90 15.49
C ASP A 328 33.31 26.94 14.03
N MET A 329 34.34 26.19 13.65
CA MET A 329 34.76 26.07 12.25
C MET A 329 33.74 25.24 11.43
N GLN A 330 33.25 24.14 11.98
CA GLN A 330 32.22 23.32 11.33
C GLN A 330 30.95 24.14 11.08
N THR A 331 30.50 24.89 12.10
CA THR A 331 29.37 25.83 11.96
C THR A 331 29.65 26.88 10.89
N THR A 332 30.90 27.43 10.87
CA THR A 332 31.32 28.40 9.86
C THR A 332 31.27 27.81 8.44
N LEU A 333 31.76 26.59 8.26
CA LEU A 333 31.74 25.89 6.96
C LEU A 333 30.31 25.54 6.51
N LEU A 334 29.47 25.06 7.42
CA LEU A 334 28.07 24.78 7.11
C LEU A 334 27.34 26.05 6.63
N SER A 335 27.44 27.13 7.40
CA SER A 335 26.87 28.44 7.04
C SER A 335 27.41 28.98 5.72
N LEU A 336 28.71 28.81 5.44
CA LEU A 336 29.33 29.22 4.18
C LEU A 336 28.75 28.46 3.00
N LEU A 337 28.58 27.14 3.13
CA LEU A 337 28.01 26.27 2.11
C LEU A 337 26.54 26.57 1.89
N GLU A 338 25.78 26.81 2.95
CA GLU A 338 24.33 27.18 2.87
C GLU A 338 24.12 28.53 2.20
N ASN A 339 25.03 29.49 2.41
CA ASN A 339 25.02 30.82 1.79
C ASN A 339 25.67 30.83 0.39
N ASN A 340 25.84 29.70 -0.27
CA ASN A 340 26.45 29.59 -1.60
C ASN A 340 27.82 30.26 -1.69
N LEU A 341 28.64 30.08 -0.67
CA LEU A 341 30.01 30.62 -0.52
C LEU A 341 30.04 32.16 -0.46
N ASN A 342 28.93 32.80 -0.13
CA ASN A 342 28.85 34.26 0.01
C ASN A 342 29.35 34.67 1.39
N ILE A 343 30.53 35.28 1.40
CA ILE A 343 31.24 35.72 2.63
C ILE A 343 30.39 36.71 3.44
N ASN A 344 29.76 37.69 2.81
CA ASN A 344 28.99 38.70 3.55
C ASN A 344 27.73 38.09 4.18
N ALA A 345 26.93 37.33 3.41
CA ALA A 345 25.74 36.65 3.93
C ALA A 345 26.09 35.67 5.05
N THR A 346 27.22 34.94 4.94
CA THR A 346 27.71 34.05 5.97
C THR A 346 28.11 34.79 7.25
N ALA A 347 28.81 35.92 7.13
CA ALA A 347 29.20 36.73 8.29
C ALA A 347 27.96 37.27 9.02
N ASP A 348 26.97 37.75 8.27
CA ASP A 348 25.70 38.26 8.80
C ASP A 348 24.91 37.14 9.52
N GLN A 349 24.79 35.95 8.91
CA GLN A 349 24.13 34.80 9.53
C GLN A 349 24.82 34.34 10.83
N LEU A 350 26.14 34.36 10.86
CA LEU A 350 26.93 33.99 12.05
C LEU A 350 27.06 35.11 13.08
N HIS A 351 26.52 36.29 12.81
CA HIS A 351 26.66 37.50 13.64
C HIS A 351 28.13 37.86 13.98
N ILE A 352 29.03 37.69 12.99
CA ILE A 352 30.45 38.03 13.13
C ILE A 352 30.86 39.05 12.05
N HIS A 353 31.97 39.77 12.33
CA HIS A 353 32.51 40.66 11.31
C HIS A 353 33.12 39.87 10.14
N ARG A 354 32.96 40.39 8.91
CA ARG A 354 33.50 39.75 7.68
C ARG A 354 35.00 39.39 7.82
N ASN A 355 35.81 40.23 8.45
CA ASN A 355 37.24 39.97 8.63
C ASN A 355 37.48 38.78 9.56
N THR A 356 36.63 38.55 10.55
CA THR A 356 36.70 37.39 11.43
C THR A 356 36.42 36.10 10.66
N LEU A 357 35.44 36.13 9.76
CA LEU A 357 35.14 35.00 8.88
C LEU A 357 36.33 34.69 7.96
N LEU A 358 36.88 35.72 7.31
CA LEU A 358 38.04 35.56 6.42
C LEU A 358 39.27 35.04 7.18
N TYR A 359 39.49 35.50 8.42
CA TYR A 359 40.55 34.99 9.28
C TYR A 359 40.35 33.50 9.58
N ARG A 360 39.14 33.07 9.98
CA ARG A 360 38.82 31.64 10.21
C ARG A 360 39.12 30.79 8.98
N LEU A 361 38.69 31.20 7.79
CA LEU A 361 38.93 30.48 6.53
C LEU A 361 40.44 30.46 6.17
N THR A 362 41.17 31.51 6.49
CA THR A 362 42.62 31.56 6.27
C THR A 362 43.36 30.59 7.22
N CYS A 363 42.94 30.50 8.47
CA CYS A 363 43.49 29.51 9.42
C CYS A 363 43.22 28.07 8.92
N LEU A 364 41.99 27.78 8.49
CA LEU A 364 41.67 26.48 7.91
C LEU A 364 42.59 26.15 6.74
N LYS A 365 42.72 27.08 5.79
CA LYS A 365 43.56 26.89 4.60
C LYS A 365 45.05 26.62 4.98
N ASN A 366 45.59 27.34 5.94
CA ASN A 366 46.99 27.18 6.34
C ASN A 366 47.25 25.83 7.00
N GLU A 367 46.27 25.27 7.72
CA GLU A 367 46.44 24.00 8.43
C GLU A 367 46.09 22.80 7.58
N THR A 368 45.09 22.93 6.68
CA THR A 368 44.54 21.79 5.97
C THR A 368 44.76 21.85 4.44
N ALA A 369 45.25 22.95 3.91
CA ALA A 369 45.32 23.30 2.50
C ALA A 369 43.94 23.45 1.80
N LEU A 370 42.81 23.34 2.49
CA LEU A 370 41.46 23.48 1.95
C LEU A 370 41.04 24.95 1.92
N ASP A 371 40.64 25.44 0.74
CA ASP A 371 40.14 26.81 0.54
C ASP A 371 38.72 26.80 -0.06
N PRO A 372 37.70 26.45 0.72
CA PRO A 372 36.31 26.31 0.22
C PRO A 372 35.74 27.65 -0.26
N SER A 373 36.34 28.79 0.05
CA SER A 373 35.89 30.08 -0.43
C SER A 373 36.33 30.42 -1.86
N ARG A 374 37.32 29.71 -2.41
CA ARG A 374 37.93 29.96 -3.73
C ARG A 374 37.94 28.70 -4.62
N CYS A 375 37.91 27.53 -4.04
CA CYS A 375 37.95 26.27 -4.77
C CYS A 375 36.64 25.50 -4.51
N ILE A 376 35.91 25.20 -5.58
CA ILE A 376 34.64 24.51 -5.48
C ILE A 376 34.81 23.01 -5.08
N ASP A 377 35.93 22.41 -5.47
CA ASP A 377 36.24 21.03 -5.09
C ASP A 377 36.56 20.94 -3.59
N ASP A 378 37.25 21.94 -3.01
CA ASP A 378 37.46 22.04 -1.56
C ASP A 378 36.15 22.26 -0.81
N ALA A 379 35.24 23.06 -1.37
CA ALA A 379 33.91 23.26 -0.78
C ALA A 379 33.11 21.96 -0.78
N ILE A 380 33.12 21.19 -1.88
CA ILE A 380 32.46 19.87 -2.00
C ILE A 380 33.12 18.88 -1.02
N LEU A 381 34.45 18.85 -0.94
CA LEU A 381 35.17 18.00 -0.01
C LEU A 381 34.84 18.32 1.44
N CYS A 382 34.84 19.60 1.82
CA CYS A 382 34.42 20.04 3.15
C CYS A 382 32.97 19.56 3.44
N LYS A 383 32.05 19.67 2.50
CA LYS A 383 30.66 19.22 2.65
C LYS A 383 30.56 17.70 2.88
N LEU A 384 31.28 16.90 2.11
CA LEU A 384 31.36 15.45 2.27
C LEU A 384 31.93 15.05 3.63
N LEU A 385 32.99 15.69 4.08
CA LEU A 385 33.64 15.44 5.38
C LEU A 385 32.70 15.77 6.55
N LEU A 386 31.94 16.88 6.46
CA LEU A 386 30.97 17.28 7.47
C LEU A 386 29.81 16.27 7.55
N ILE A 387 29.26 15.82 6.43
CA ILE A 387 28.19 14.78 6.38
C ILE A 387 28.68 13.49 7.02
N GLN A 388 29.93 13.07 6.74
CA GLN A 388 30.48 11.83 7.27
C GLN A 388 30.69 11.89 8.80
N GLN A 389 30.93 13.06 9.36
CA GLN A 389 31.04 13.25 10.81
C GLN A 389 29.66 13.19 11.49
N GLN A 390 28.62 13.74 10.87
CA GLN A 390 27.25 13.69 11.39
C GLN A 390 26.68 12.25 11.43
N THR A 391 27.03 11.39 10.48
CA THR A 391 26.63 9.98 10.47
C THR A 391 27.29 9.14 11.57
N LYS A 392 28.32 9.65 12.26
CA LYS A 392 28.96 8.98 13.40
C LYS A 392 28.31 9.25 14.75
N GLN A 393 27.42 10.24 14.86
CA GLN A 393 26.60 10.45 16.06
C GLN A 393 25.25 9.79 15.80
N PRO A 394 24.93 8.63 16.43
CA PRO A 394 23.55 8.16 16.44
C PRO A 394 22.73 9.23 17.16
N GLU A 395 21.66 9.69 16.54
CA GLU A 395 20.69 10.56 17.17
C GLU A 395 20.26 9.95 18.50
N ILE A 396 20.69 10.57 19.59
CA ILE A 396 20.10 10.39 20.91
C ILE A 396 18.88 11.32 20.90
N PHE A 397 17.73 10.79 20.47
CA PHE A 397 16.41 11.32 20.81
C PHE A 397 15.42 10.16 20.93
#